data_0a028f07c86a0e6512bc8596a49674d9
#
_entry.id   0a028f07c86a0e6512bc8596a49674d9
#
_cell.length_a   1.000
_cell.length_b   1.000
_cell.length_c   1.000
_cell.angle_alpha   90.00
_cell.angle_beta   90.00
_cell.angle_gamma   90.00
#
_symmetry.space_group_name_H-M   'P 1'
#
loop_
_entity.id
_entity.type
_entity.pdbx_description
1 polymer ?
#
loop_
_entity_poly.entity_id
_entity_poly.type
_entity_poly.pdbx_seq_one_letter_code
_entity_poly.pdbx_strand_id
1 'polypeptide(L)'
;WKTSDGEEAHGFYYAPVNPDYEAPEGELPPLIVNVHGGPTSSVRPGLQVPFQYWTSRGFAVLDVNYRGSTSFGRAYRERLNGNWGVMDVQDCVDGARYLIDLGRVDPTRVAIRGRSSGGFAVLNALASSEVFTAGASFFGIADLAKLSATTHKFESHYDRILLGTDDMSDPVWADRSPINRVAHIKAPLLLLQGTDDAVVPPEQAEEMYEALRQAGNAVALKLYEGEGHGFRSAQNIKDALLSELSFYRTVWGIATDTPIHVEIANL
;
A
#
# COMPACT_ATOMS: atom_id res chain seq x y z
N TRP A 1 -13.28 -13.18 2.08
CA TRP A 1 -13.10 -13.91 0.81
C TRP A 1 -12.24 -15.14 0.99
N LYS A 2 -12.37 -16.05 0.05
CA LYS A 2 -11.44 -17.17 -0.04
C LYS A 2 -10.19 -16.73 -0.79
N THR A 3 -9.06 -17.10 -0.23
CA THR A 3 -7.75 -16.86 -0.82
C THR A 3 -7.42 -17.93 -1.88
N SER A 4 -6.47 -17.65 -2.75
CA SER A 4 -6.07 -18.55 -3.84
C SER A 4 -5.54 -19.91 -3.36
N ASP A 5 -5.06 -20.00 -2.11
CA ASP A 5 -4.65 -21.26 -1.46
C ASP A 5 -5.80 -21.94 -0.67
N GLY A 6 -7.04 -21.42 -0.79
CA GLY A 6 -8.26 -22.04 -0.27
C GLY A 6 -8.57 -21.69 1.18
N GLU A 7 -7.78 -20.82 1.82
CA GLU A 7 -8.04 -20.29 3.17
C GLU A 7 -9.00 -19.08 3.14
N GLU A 8 -9.05 -18.31 4.21
CA GLU A 8 -9.90 -17.11 4.33
C GLU A 8 -9.09 -15.92 4.79
N ALA A 9 -9.30 -14.78 4.12
CA ALA A 9 -8.89 -13.47 4.58
C ALA A 9 -10.10 -12.55 4.77
N HIS A 10 -9.91 -11.48 5.54
CA HIS A 10 -11.00 -10.62 5.99
C HIS A 10 -10.71 -9.15 5.69
N GLY A 11 -11.77 -8.34 5.62
CA GLY A 11 -11.66 -6.91 5.43
C GLY A 11 -13.00 -6.20 5.53
N PHE A 12 -12.96 -4.89 5.44
CA PHE A 12 -14.17 -4.05 5.41
C PHE A 12 -14.27 -3.36 4.06
N TYR A 13 -15.39 -3.55 3.39
CA TYR A 13 -15.70 -2.87 2.14
C TYR A 13 -16.56 -1.64 2.40
N TYR A 14 -16.12 -0.51 1.87
CA TYR A 14 -16.82 0.77 1.92
C TYR A 14 -17.18 1.17 0.50
N ALA A 15 -18.48 1.12 0.18
CA ALA A 15 -18.99 1.58 -1.11
C ALA A 15 -18.91 3.12 -1.22
N PRO A 16 -18.84 3.67 -2.43
CA PRO A 16 -18.99 5.11 -2.64
C PRO A 16 -20.34 5.60 -2.12
N VAL A 17 -20.33 6.73 -1.42
CA VAL A 17 -21.54 7.40 -0.93
C VAL A 17 -21.31 8.92 -0.97
N ASN A 18 -22.21 9.63 -1.66
CA ASN A 18 -22.27 11.09 -1.65
C ASN A 18 -23.75 11.52 -1.69
N PRO A 19 -24.21 12.44 -0.80
CA PRO A 19 -25.60 12.85 -0.76
C PRO A 19 -26.05 13.68 -1.98
N ASP A 20 -25.09 14.33 -2.67
CA ASP A 20 -25.38 15.31 -3.73
C ASP A 20 -25.02 14.81 -5.13
N TYR A 21 -24.29 13.68 -5.25
CA TYR A 21 -23.78 13.16 -6.51
C TYR A 21 -23.93 11.66 -6.61
N GLU A 22 -24.31 11.19 -7.80
CA GLU A 22 -24.36 9.77 -8.18
C GLU A 22 -23.48 9.53 -9.39
N ALA A 23 -22.93 8.33 -9.51
CA ALA A 23 -22.22 7.91 -10.71
C ALA A 23 -23.18 7.72 -11.87
N PRO A 24 -22.76 7.88 -13.13
CA PRO A 24 -23.55 7.48 -14.29
C PRO A 24 -24.03 6.03 -14.17
N GLU A 25 -25.22 5.75 -14.73
CA GLU A 25 -25.78 4.39 -14.70
C GLU A 25 -24.84 3.38 -15.34
N GLY A 26 -24.54 2.31 -14.62
CA GLY A 26 -23.66 1.23 -15.07
C GLY A 26 -22.16 1.50 -14.88
N GLU A 27 -21.76 2.68 -14.40
CA GLU A 27 -20.35 2.95 -14.07
C GLU A 27 -19.95 2.31 -12.74
N LEU A 28 -18.91 1.49 -12.78
CA LEU A 28 -18.31 0.87 -11.59
C LEU A 28 -17.26 1.80 -10.96
N PRO A 29 -17.22 1.88 -9.62
CA PRO A 29 -16.25 2.73 -8.92
C PRO A 29 -14.83 2.21 -9.04
N PRO A 30 -13.80 3.09 -9.10
CA PRO A 30 -12.44 2.71 -8.84
C PRO A 30 -12.29 2.18 -7.41
N LEU A 31 -11.39 1.21 -7.22
CA LEU A 31 -11.11 0.58 -5.92
C LEU A 31 -9.78 1.08 -5.34
N ILE A 32 -9.78 1.36 -4.05
CA ILE A 32 -8.59 1.53 -3.23
C ILE A 32 -8.51 0.37 -2.24
N VAL A 33 -7.51 -0.49 -2.36
CA VAL A 33 -7.18 -1.52 -1.37
C VAL A 33 -6.23 -0.90 -0.35
N ASN A 34 -6.67 -0.76 0.89
CA ASN A 34 -5.88 -0.21 1.99
C ASN A 34 -5.26 -1.33 2.81
N VAL A 35 -3.93 -1.24 3.01
CA VAL A 35 -3.14 -2.22 3.76
C VAL A 35 -2.59 -1.57 5.02
N HIS A 36 -2.93 -2.13 6.18
CA HIS A 36 -2.41 -1.62 7.44
C HIS A 36 -0.92 -1.93 7.65
N GLY A 37 -0.25 -1.08 8.42
CA GLY A 37 1.12 -1.31 8.87
C GLY A 37 1.19 -2.22 10.10
N GLY A 38 2.37 -2.33 10.64
CA GLY A 38 2.68 -3.13 11.82
C GLY A 38 3.86 -4.06 11.57
N PRO A 39 3.70 -5.20 10.88
CA PRO A 39 2.50 -5.82 10.30
C PRO A 39 1.53 -6.43 11.30
N THR A 40 1.95 -6.71 12.55
CA THR A 40 1.10 -7.28 13.58
C THR A 40 0.15 -6.22 14.17
N SER A 41 -0.87 -5.87 13.40
CA SER A 41 -1.92 -4.92 13.74
C SER A 41 -3.26 -5.41 13.20
N SER A 42 -4.28 -4.57 13.18
CA SER A 42 -5.56 -4.86 12.51
C SER A 42 -6.33 -3.59 12.22
N VAL A 43 -7.16 -3.64 11.18
CA VAL A 43 -8.19 -2.62 10.94
C VAL A 43 -9.46 -3.00 11.67
N ARG A 44 -10.25 -1.99 12.08
CA ARG A 44 -11.45 -2.17 12.89
C ARG A 44 -12.65 -1.50 12.24
N PRO A 45 -13.86 -2.05 12.41
CA PRO A 45 -15.06 -1.40 11.94
C PRO A 45 -15.26 -0.07 12.69
N GLY A 46 -15.75 0.93 11.99
CA GLY A 46 -16.03 2.24 12.57
C GLY A 46 -15.95 3.36 11.55
N LEU A 47 -16.27 4.57 11.98
CA LEU A 47 -16.13 5.75 11.15
C LEU A 47 -14.65 6.05 10.92
N GLN A 48 -14.22 5.87 9.69
CA GLN A 48 -12.88 6.20 9.22
C GLN A 48 -12.95 7.47 8.36
N VAL A 49 -12.65 8.64 8.95
CA VAL A 49 -12.71 9.92 8.24
C VAL A 49 -11.87 9.92 6.94
N PRO A 50 -10.66 9.35 6.91
CA PRO A 50 -9.91 9.22 5.66
C PRO A 50 -10.64 8.43 4.58
N PHE A 51 -11.42 7.39 4.94
CA PHE A 51 -12.19 6.63 3.95
C PHE A 51 -13.40 7.39 3.46
N GLN A 52 -14.03 8.24 4.32
CA GLN A 52 -15.11 9.13 3.88
C GLN A 52 -14.62 10.14 2.82
N TYR A 53 -13.36 10.54 2.88
CA TYR A 53 -12.75 11.37 1.84
C TYR A 53 -12.78 10.68 0.48
N TRP A 54 -12.48 9.38 0.42
CA TRP A 54 -12.48 8.59 -0.80
C TRP A 54 -13.89 8.23 -1.27
N THR A 55 -14.71 7.72 -0.36
CA THR A 55 -16.07 7.25 -0.71
C THR A 55 -16.97 8.39 -1.15
N SER A 56 -16.82 9.60 -0.59
CA SER A 56 -17.55 10.79 -1.04
C SER A 56 -17.08 11.32 -2.41
N ARG A 57 -15.98 10.80 -2.95
CA ARG A 57 -15.44 11.16 -4.28
C ARG A 57 -15.58 10.04 -5.30
N GLY A 58 -16.45 9.07 -5.02
CA GLY A 58 -16.77 8.00 -5.95
C GLY A 58 -15.83 6.79 -5.90
N PHE A 59 -14.88 6.72 -4.97
CA PHE A 59 -14.00 5.57 -4.81
C PHE A 59 -14.61 4.56 -3.85
N ALA A 60 -14.51 3.27 -4.18
CA ALA A 60 -14.69 2.20 -3.20
C ALA A 60 -13.39 1.97 -2.42
N VAL A 61 -13.50 1.54 -1.16
CA VAL A 61 -12.33 1.18 -0.34
C VAL A 61 -12.50 -0.24 0.20
N LEU A 62 -11.46 -1.06 0.08
CA LEU A 62 -11.32 -2.33 0.77
C LEU A 62 -10.21 -2.20 1.82
N ASP A 63 -10.58 -2.22 3.10
CA ASP A 63 -9.64 -2.13 4.23
C ASP A 63 -9.32 -3.54 4.72
N VAL A 64 -8.12 -4.03 4.41
CA VAL A 64 -7.77 -5.45 4.51
C VAL A 64 -7.24 -5.80 5.90
N ASN A 65 -7.74 -6.89 6.46
CA ASN A 65 -7.13 -7.65 7.55
C ASN A 65 -6.52 -8.93 6.98
N TYR A 66 -5.33 -8.83 6.43
CA TYR A 66 -4.61 -9.97 5.86
C TYR A 66 -4.25 -11.00 6.94
N ARG A 67 -3.98 -12.25 6.55
CA ARG A 67 -3.46 -13.30 7.44
C ARG A 67 -2.15 -12.83 8.07
N GLY A 68 -2.15 -12.68 9.38
CA GLY A 68 -1.14 -11.97 10.17
C GLY A 68 -1.74 -10.86 11.02
N SER A 69 -2.93 -10.36 10.66
CA SER A 69 -3.64 -9.37 11.45
C SER A 69 -4.04 -9.90 12.82
N THR A 70 -4.06 -9.01 13.82
CA THR A 70 -4.60 -9.29 15.14
C THR A 70 -6.14 -9.37 15.09
N SER A 71 -6.80 -9.65 16.21
CA SER A 71 -8.28 -9.71 16.33
C SER A 71 -8.96 -10.94 15.76
N PHE A 72 -8.27 -11.83 15.03
CA PHE A 72 -8.78 -13.10 14.52
C PHE A 72 -8.18 -14.33 15.24
N GLY A 73 -7.57 -14.11 16.38
CA GLY A 73 -6.94 -15.16 17.18
C GLY A 73 -5.48 -15.42 16.79
N ARG A 74 -4.81 -16.24 17.62
CA ARG A 74 -3.38 -16.53 17.49
C ARG A 74 -3.05 -17.21 16.17
N ALA A 75 -3.83 -18.23 15.79
CA ALA A 75 -3.57 -19.01 14.58
C ALA A 75 -3.58 -18.13 13.31
N TYR A 76 -4.51 -17.17 13.21
CA TYR A 76 -4.55 -16.22 12.09
C TYR A 76 -3.34 -15.27 12.11
N ARG A 77 -3.00 -14.74 13.29
CA ARG A 77 -1.86 -13.83 13.44
C ARG A 77 -0.52 -14.50 13.09
N GLU A 78 -0.33 -15.74 13.52
CA GLU A 78 0.94 -16.47 13.32
C GLU A 78 1.13 -16.97 11.88
N ARG A 79 0.11 -16.86 11.01
CA ARG A 79 0.22 -17.18 9.58
C ARG A 79 1.27 -16.34 8.86
N LEU A 80 1.52 -15.13 9.32
CA LEU A 80 2.51 -14.24 8.71
C LEU A 80 3.96 -14.63 9.04
N ASN A 81 4.19 -15.41 10.10
CA ASN A 81 5.52 -15.86 10.47
C ASN A 81 6.13 -16.67 9.31
N GLY A 82 7.30 -16.26 8.84
CA GLY A 82 7.95 -16.81 7.66
C GLY A 82 7.31 -16.41 6.31
N ASN A 83 6.22 -15.62 6.32
CA ASN A 83 5.43 -15.32 5.10
C ASN A 83 5.22 -13.82 4.85
N TRP A 84 5.91 -12.94 5.56
CA TRP A 84 5.80 -11.49 5.36
C TRP A 84 6.28 -11.08 3.96
N GLY A 85 5.52 -10.24 3.30
CA GLY A 85 5.71 -9.86 1.89
C GLY A 85 5.20 -10.89 0.88
N VAL A 86 4.55 -11.97 1.36
CA VAL A 86 3.92 -13.00 0.52
C VAL A 86 2.44 -13.13 0.86
N MET A 87 2.12 -13.50 2.10
CA MET A 87 0.75 -13.79 2.49
C MET A 87 -0.10 -12.52 2.64
N ASP A 88 0.45 -11.48 3.22
CA ASP A 88 -0.15 -10.14 3.29
C ASP A 88 -0.43 -9.55 1.90
N VAL A 89 0.49 -9.76 0.96
CA VAL A 89 0.34 -9.38 -0.45
C VAL A 89 -0.75 -10.20 -1.14
N GLN A 90 -0.70 -11.52 -0.99
CA GLN A 90 -1.66 -12.43 -1.64
C GLN A 90 -3.09 -12.15 -1.20
N ASP A 91 -3.31 -11.90 0.09
CA ASP A 91 -4.63 -11.60 0.61
C ASP A 91 -5.20 -10.29 0.07
N CYS A 92 -4.35 -9.28 -0.17
CA CYS A 92 -4.74 -8.02 -0.81
C CYS A 92 -5.11 -8.23 -2.28
N VAL A 93 -4.32 -9.02 -3.02
CA VAL A 93 -4.59 -9.39 -4.42
C VAL A 93 -5.91 -10.14 -4.54
N ASP A 94 -6.13 -11.14 -3.69
CA ASP A 94 -7.34 -11.97 -3.72
C ASP A 94 -8.58 -11.17 -3.29
N GLY A 95 -8.43 -10.24 -2.34
CA GLY A 95 -9.49 -9.31 -1.95
C GLY A 95 -9.93 -8.37 -3.08
N ALA A 96 -8.96 -7.85 -3.84
CA ALA A 96 -9.25 -7.04 -5.02
C ALA A 96 -9.99 -7.87 -6.09
N ARG A 97 -9.48 -9.06 -6.42
CA ARG A 97 -10.11 -9.98 -7.37
C ARG A 97 -11.52 -10.36 -6.98
N TYR A 98 -11.73 -10.66 -5.69
CA TYR A 98 -13.05 -10.98 -5.18
C TYR A 98 -14.07 -9.88 -5.46
N LEU A 99 -13.72 -8.60 -5.25
CA LEU A 99 -14.63 -7.48 -5.54
C LEU A 99 -14.83 -7.25 -7.05
N ILE A 100 -13.81 -7.49 -7.86
CA ILE A 100 -13.88 -7.45 -9.33
C ILE A 100 -14.85 -8.54 -9.83
N ASP A 101 -14.69 -9.78 -9.36
CA ASP A 101 -15.52 -10.92 -9.76
C ASP A 101 -17.00 -10.77 -9.34
N LEU A 102 -17.24 -10.04 -8.23
CA LEU A 102 -18.59 -9.65 -7.81
C LEU A 102 -19.18 -8.49 -8.62
N GLY A 103 -18.44 -7.88 -9.55
CA GLY A 103 -18.86 -6.71 -10.31
C GLY A 103 -19.12 -5.48 -9.42
N ARG A 104 -18.36 -5.33 -8.32
CA ARG A 104 -18.51 -4.22 -7.37
C ARG A 104 -17.62 -3.04 -7.70
N VAL A 105 -16.57 -3.23 -8.49
CA VAL A 105 -15.53 -2.24 -8.77
C VAL A 105 -15.04 -2.37 -10.22
N ASP A 106 -14.50 -1.30 -10.75
CA ASP A 106 -13.90 -1.26 -12.09
C ASP A 106 -12.53 -1.99 -12.09
N PRO A 107 -12.37 -3.09 -12.83
CA PRO A 107 -11.12 -3.85 -12.87
C PRO A 107 -9.94 -3.08 -13.47
N THR A 108 -10.18 -1.99 -14.18
CA THR A 108 -9.14 -1.17 -14.82
C THR A 108 -8.64 -0.04 -13.93
N ARG A 109 -9.33 0.23 -12.82
CA ARG A 109 -9.04 1.32 -11.87
C ARG A 109 -8.92 0.78 -10.44
N VAL A 110 -7.90 -0.03 -10.19
CA VAL A 110 -7.64 -0.66 -8.88
C VAL A 110 -6.30 -0.21 -8.33
N ALA A 111 -6.31 0.55 -7.25
CA ALA A 111 -5.11 0.97 -6.53
C ALA A 111 -4.90 0.15 -5.25
N ILE A 112 -3.63 0.02 -4.85
CA ILE A 112 -3.24 -0.44 -3.53
C ILE A 112 -2.49 0.68 -2.81
N ARG A 113 -2.82 0.91 -1.53
CA ARG A 113 -2.13 1.88 -0.68
C ARG A 113 -1.83 1.30 0.68
N GLY A 114 -0.76 1.79 1.30
CA GLY A 114 -0.39 1.33 2.64
C GLY A 114 0.70 2.17 3.27
N ARG A 115 0.87 1.99 4.59
CA ARG A 115 1.82 2.74 5.41
C ARG A 115 2.79 1.78 6.09
N SER A 116 4.08 2.14 6.18
CA SER A 116 5.10 1.34 6.87
C SER A 116 5.15 -0.09 6.28
N SER A 117 4.97 -1.14 7.06
CA SER A 117 4.80 -2.51 6.56
C SER A 117 3.68 -2.63 5.51
N GLY A 118 2.60 -1.83 5.58
CA GLY A 118 1.60 -1.76 4.52
C GLY A 118 2.16 -1.16 3.23
N GLY A 119 3.08 -0.19 3.32
CA GLY A 119 3.81 0.34 2.17
C GLY A 119 4.75 -0.69 1.54
N PHE A 120 5.40 -1.52 2.35
CA PHE A 120 6.14 -2.70 1.90
C PHE A 120 5.25 -3.68 1.12
N ALA A 121 4.06 -3.97 1.65
CA ALA A 121 3.10 -4.82 0.98
C ALA A 121 2.65 -4.22 -0.37
N VAL A 122 2.46 -2.89 -0.47
CA VAL A 122 2.18 -2.19 -1.73
C VAL A 122 3.27 -2.46 -2.76
N LEU A 123 4.53 -2.23 -2.42
CA LEU A 123 5.66 -2.42 -3.33
C LEU A 123 5.76 -3.87 -3.82
N ASN A 124 5.60 -4.84 -2.92
CA ASN A 124 5.62 -6.26 -3.26
C ASN A 124 4.40 -6.68 -4.08
N ALA A 125 3.22 -6.11 -3.82
CA ALA A 125 2.01 -6.39 -4.58
C ALA A 125 2.15 -5.93 -6.04
N LEU A 126 2.69 -4.74 -6.28
CA LEU A 126 2.97 -4.23 -7.62
C LEU A 126 4.03 -5.04 -8.36
N ALA A 127 4.98 -5.64 -7.63
CA ALA A 127 5.99 -6.51 -8.21
C ALA A 127 5.52 -7.96 -8.47
N SER A 128 4.37 -8.36 -7.91
CA SER A 128 3.90 -9.77 -7.93
C SER A 128 2.60 -9.95 -8.69
N SER A 129 1.84 -8.89 -8.98
CA SER A 129 0.49 -8.99 -9.55
C SER A 129 0.16 -7.79 -10.41
N GLU A 130 -0.55 -8.04 -11.51
CA GLU A 130 -1.04 -7.00 -12.42
C GLU A 130 -2.47 -6.54 -12.09
N VAL A 131 -3.06 -7.02 -10.99
CA VAL A 131 -4.42 -6.60 -10.58
C VAL A 131 -4.46 -5.12 -10.18
N PHE A 132 -3.36 -4.59 -9.68
CA PHE A 132 -3.25 -3.19 -9.30
C PHE A 132 -2.71 -2.35 -10.45
N THR A 133 -3.47 -1.33 -10.83
CA THR A 133 -3.14 -0.40 -11.91
C THR A 133 -2.54 0.92 -11.39
N ALA A 134 -2.42 1.07 -10.08
CA ALA A 134 -1.70 2.16 -9.41
C ALA A 134 -1.34 1.75 -7.97
N GLY A 135 -0.32 2.40 -7.38
CA GLY A 135 0.04 2.20 -5.97
C GLY A 135 0.44 3.49 -5.27
N ALA A 136 0.21 3.54 -3.94
CA ALA A 136 0.72 4.61 -3.08
C ALA A 136 1.36 4.02 -1.81
N SER A 137 2.66 4.20 -1.64
CA SER A 137 3.43 3.73 -0.49
C SER A 137 3.82 4.92 0.38
N PHE A 138 3.34 4.91 1.62
CA PHE A 138 3.67 5.91 2.62
C PHE A 138 4.76 5.34 3.52
N PHE A 139 5.92 5.94 3.53
CA PHE A 139 7.08 5.53 4.33
C PHE A 139 7.24 3.99 4.39
N GLY A 140 7.14 3.37 3.22
CA GLY A 140 7.23 1.91 3.07
C GLY A 140 8.67 1.42 2.97
N ILE A 141 8.86 0.16 3.31
CA ILE A 141 10.16 -0.50 3.29
C ILE A 141 10.47 -0.96 1.86
N ALA A 142 11.61 -0.57 1.33
CA ALA A 142 12.09 -1.00 0.01
C ALA A 142 13.20 -2.06 0.10
N ASP A 143 14.07 -1.96 1.11
CA ASP A 143 15.19 -2.87 1.37
C ASP A 143 15.15 -3.37 2.81
N LEU A 144 14.84 -4.65 2.99
CA LEU A 144 14.73 -5.29 4.31
C LEU A 144 16.08 -5.40 5.01
N ALA A 145 17.15 -5.68 4.28
CA ALA A 145 18.48 -5.85 4.87
C ALA A 145 18.99 -4.51 5.42
N LYS A 146 18.81 -3.42 4.69
CA LYS A 146 19.14 -2.07 5.16
C LYS A 146 18.29 -1.66 6.35
N LEU A 147 16.99 -1.93 6.31
CA LEU A 147 16.10 -1.65 7.44
C LEU A 147 16.58 -2.39 8.69
N SER A 148 16.79 -3.70 8.62
CA SER A 148 17.23 -4.52 9.75
C SER A 148 18.55 -4.06 10.35
N ALA A 149 19.48 -3.55 9.53
CA ALA A 149 20.76 -3.01 10.00
C ALA A 149 20.62 -1.71 10.83
N THR A 150 19.54 -0.95 10.63
CA THR A 150 19.26 0.33 11.31
C THR A 150 18.15 0.22 12.35
N THR A 151 17.46 -0.92 12.41
CA THR A 151 16.30 -1.15 13.26
C THR A 151 16.60 -1.03 14.75
N HIS A 152 15.65 -0.46 15.48
CA HIS A 152 15.72 -0.26 16.91
C HIS A 152 15.84 -1.60 17.68
N LYS A 153 16.61 -1.63 18.78
CA LYS A 153 16.89 -2.81 19.60
C LYS A 153 15.65 -3.66 19.95
N PHE A 154 14.50 -3.07 20.17
CA PHE A 154 13.26 -3.79 20.50
C PHE A 154 12.63 -4.53 19.33
N GLU A 155 12.97 -4.20 18.09
CA GLU A 155 12.47 -4.84 16.89
C GLU A 155 13.50 -5.73 16.20
N SER A 156 14.73 -5.83 16.75
CA SER A 156 15.88 -6.52 16.13
C SER A 156 15.67 -8.01 15.81
N HIS A 157 14.69 -8.66 16.44
CA HIS A 157 14.31 -10.05 16.17
C HIS A 157 12.96 -10.20 15.48
N TYR A 158 12.22 -9.10 15.32
CA TYR A 158 10.86 -9.14 14.79
C TYR A 158 10.85 -9.51 13.30
N ASP A 159 11.69 -8.85 12.51
CA ASP A 159 11.80 -9.12 11.07
C ASP A 159 12.21 -10.57 10.81
N ARG A 160 13.08 -11.14 11.66
CA ARG A 160 13.55 -12.53 11.56
C ARG A 160 12.42 -13.54 11.73
N ILE A 161 11.52 -13.29 12.68
CA ILE A 161 10.31 -14.12 12.88
C ILE A 161 9.41 -14.02 11.63
N LEU A 162 9.21 -12.81 11.13
CA LEU A 162 8.36 -12.55 9.97
C LEU A 162 8.92 -13.14 8.68
N LEU A 163 10.25 -13.18 8.54
CA LEU A 163 10.94 -13.77 7.38
C LEU A 163 11.22 -15.26 7.56
N GLY A 164 11.17 -15.76 8.82
CA GLY A 164 11.38 -17.16 9.13
C GLY A 164 12.85 -17.59 9.17
N THR A 165 13.79 -16.64 9.31
CA THR A 165 15.22 -16.90 9.35
C THR A 165 15.96 -15.96 10.29
N ASP A 166 16.95 -16.47 11.01
CA ASP A 166 17.91 -15.68 11.79
C ASP A 166 19.20 -15.38 11.01
N ASP A 167 19.37 -16.02 9.85
CA ASP A 167 20.55 -15.84 9.00
C ASP A 167 20.38 -14.65 8.06
N MET A 168 21.16 -13.60 8.29
CA MET A 168 21.15 -12.39 7.43
C MET A 168 21.70 -12.64 6.01
N SER A 169 22.34 -13.79 5.77
CA SER A 169 22.80 -14.22 4.45
C SER A 169 21.74 -15.03 3.67
N ASP A 170 20.61 -15.34 4.30
CA ASP A 170 19.52 -16.05 3.67
C ASP A 170 18.96 -15.23 2.49
N PRO A 171 18.81 -15.82 1.30
CA PRO A 171 18.28 -15.15 0.12
C PRO A 171 16.92 -14.48 0.33
N VAL A 172 16.12 -14.92 1.30
CA VAL A 172 14.79 -14.36 1.60
C VAL A 172 14.83 -12.85 1.84
N TRP A 173 15.90 -12.33 2.43
CA TRP A 173 16.07 -10.89 2.65
C TRP A 173 16.11 -10.12 1.33
N ALA A 174 16.87 -10.63 0.36
CA ALA A 174 16.97 -10.03 -0.97
C ALA A 174 15.72 -10.28 -1.82
N ASP A 175 15.20 -11.49 -1.81
CA ASP A 175 14.07 -11.93 -2.63
C ASP A 175 12.77 -11.19 -2.28
N ARG A 176 12.59 -10.82 -1.00
CA ARG A 176 11.42 -10.09 -0.53
C ARG A 176 11.61 -8.57 -0.47
N SER A 177 12.82 -8.07 -0.70
CA SER A 177 13.09 -6.63 -0.79
C SER A 177 12.60 -6.08 -2.12
N PRO A 178 11.61 -5.16 -2.13
CA PRO A 178 11.06 -4.60 -3.36
C PRO A 178 12.09 -3.94 -4.27
N ILE A 179 13.14 -3.37 -3.71
CA ILE A 179 14.23 -2.71 -4.47
C ILE A 179 14.90 -3.66 -5.47
N ASN A 180 14.96 -4.95 -5.16
CA ASN A 180 15.53 -5.98 -6.04
C ASN A 180 14.52 -6.48 -7.08
N ARG A 181 13.28 -6.01 -7.02
CA ARG A 181 12.16 -6.44 -7.87
C ARG A 181 11.61 -5.33 -8.77
N VAL A 182 12.31 -4.20 -8.87
CA VAL A 182 11.91 -3.01 -9.66
C VAL A 182 11.53 -3.36 -11.09
N ALA A 183 12.23 -4.30 -11.73
CA ALA A 183 11.95 -4.74 -13.09
C ALA A 183 10.54 -5.34 -13.28
N HIS A 184 9.92 -5.82 -12.21
CA HIS A 184 8.58 -6.42 -12.22
C HIS A 184 7.46 -5.40 -11.95
N ILE A 185 7.77 -4.23 -11.39
CA ILE A 185 6.80 -3.17 -11.14
C ILE A 185 6.51 -2.46 -12.47
N LYS A 186 5.24 -2.50 -12.91
CA LYS A 186 4.80 -1.84 -14.14
C LYS A 186 3.78 -0.74 -13.88
N ALA A 187 2.98 -0.90 -12.84
CA ALA A 187 1.97 0.08 -12.47
C ALA A 187 2.61 1.37 -11.93
N PRO A 188 2.04 2.55 -12.22
CA PRO A 188 2.47 3.81 -11.63
C PRO A 188 2.49 3.77 -10.11
N LEU A 189 3.50 4.39 -9.50
CA LEU A 189 3.70 4.39 -8.04
C LEU A 189 3.92 5.80 -7.50
N LEU A 190 3.20 6.13 -6.42
CA LEU A 190 3.43 7.32 -5.61
C LEU A 190 4.13 6.92 -4.29
N LEU A 191 5.25 7.56 -4.01
CA LEU A 191 6.00 7.43 -2.76
C LEU A 191 5.84 8.71 -1.93
N LEU A 192 5.46 8.56 -0.64
CA LEU A 192 5.30 9.69 0.28
C LEU A 192 6.12 9.39 1.54
N GLN A 193 7.01 10.31 1.90
CA GLN A 193 8.01 10.07 2.95
C GLN A 193 8.26 11.31 3.80
N GLY A 194 8.40 11.13 5.10
CA GLY A 194 8.85 12.18 6.03
C GLY A 194 10.39 12.25 6.07
N THR A 195 10.96 13.46 6.09
CA THR A 195 12.42 13.64 6.12
C THR A 195 13.07 13.26 7.44
N ASP A 196 12.30 13.29 8.55
CA ASP A 196 12.76 12.99 9.90
C ASP A 196 12.31 11.59 10.37
N ASP A 197 12.01 10.68 9.42
CA ASP A 197 11.59 9.33 9.74
C ASP A 197 12.79 8.48 10.20
N ALA A 198 12.84 8.20 11.50
CA ALA A 198 13.87 7.37 12.11
C ALA A 198 13.50 5.87 12.19
N VAL A 199 12.27 5.50 11.79
CA VAL A 199 11.79 4.10 11.78
C VAL A 199 12.05 3.47 10.41
N VAL A 200 11.59 4.15 9.35
CA VAL A 200 11.91 3.81 7.95
C VAL A 200 12.60 5.02 7.34
N PRO A 201 13.93 5.02 7.26
CA PRO A 201 14.71 6.16 6.81
C PRO A 201 14.32 6.62 5.38
N PRO A 202 14.39 7.95 5.10
CA PRO A 202 14.01 8.52 3.80
C PRO A 202 14.71 7.88 2.60
N GLU A 203 15.93 7.40 2.79
CA GLU A 203 16.73 6.73 1.77
C GLU A 203 16.00 5.52 1.16
N GLN A 204 15.13 4.85 1.94
CA GLN A 204 14.31 3.74 1.44
C GLN A 204 13.38 4.19 0.29
N ALA A 205 12.72 5.33 0.44
CA ALA A 205 11.86 5.88 -0.59
C ALA A 205 12.63 6.51 -1.74
N GLU A 206 13.74 7.22 -1.45
CA GLU A 206 14.57 7.88 -2.44
C GLU A 206 15.26 6.88 -3.38
N GLU A 207 15.85 5.82 -2.84
CA GLU A 207 16.48 4.76 -3.63
C GLU A 207 15.44 4.02 -4.49
N MET A 208 14.25 3.74 -3.94
CA MET A 208 13.17 3.10 -4.68
C MET A 208 12.67 3.98 -5.82
N TYR A 209 12.50 5.30 -5.58
CA TYR A 209 12.14 6.26 -6.60
C TYR A 209 13.15 6.30 -7.74
N GLU A 210 14.43 6.41 -7.39
CA GLU A 210 15.48 6.52 -8.40
C GLU A 210 15.61 5.24 -9.23
N ALA A 211 15.52 4.07 -8.60
CA ALA A 211 15.56 2.79 -9.29
C ALA A 211 14.39 2.64 -10.29
N LEU A 212 13.16 3.00 -9.87
CA LEU A 212 11.98 2.97 -10.75
C LEU A 212 12.08 4.00 -11.88
N ARG A 213 12.54 5.22 -11.58
CA ARG A 213 12.72 6.28 -12.56
C ARG A 213 13.72 5.86 -13.65
N GLN A 214 14.85 5.26 -13.26
CA GLN A 214 15.87 4.74 -14.19
C GLN A 214 15.36 3.56 -15.01
N ALA A 215 14.47 2.74 -14.45
CA ALA A 215 13.83 1.64 -15.15
C ALA A 215 12.73 2.10 -16.15
N GLY A 216 12.43 3.41 -16.19
CA GLY A 216 11.41 3.96 -17.07
C GLY A 216 9.97 3.81 -16.56
N ASN A 217 9.79 3.50 -15.26
CA ASN A 217 8.48 3.35 -14.67
C ASN A 217 7.89 4.71 -14.29
N ALA A 218 6.56 4.85 -14.44
CA ALA A 218 5.84 6.03 -13.96
C ALA A 218 5.91 6.07 -12.44
N VAL A 219 6.62 7.05 -11.87
CA VAL A 219 6.84 7.15 -10.44
C VAL A 219 6.87 8.61 -9.97
N ALA A 220 6.32 8.86 -8.80
CA ALA A 220 6.39 10.13 -8.10
C ALA A 220 6.94 9.94 -6.69
N LEU A 221 7.72 10.89 -6.21
CA LEU A 221 8.19 10.97 -4.83
C LEU A 221 7.82 12.33 -4.24
N LYS A 222 7.27 12.32 -3.04
CA LYS A 222 7.00 13.53 -2.28
C LYS A 222 7.57 13.42 -0.88
N LEU A 223 8.51 14.30 -0.57
CA LEU A 223 9.13 14.42 0.74
C LEU A 223 8.40 15.48 1.58
N TYR A 224 8.20 15.21 2.85
CA TYR A 224 7.56 16.11 3.81
C TYR A 224 8.56 16.48 4.88
N GLU A 225 9.04 17.71 4.80
CA GLU A 225 10.05 18.27 5.70
C GLU A 225 9.58 18.24 7.15
N GLY A 226 10.43 17.74 8.07
CA GLY A 226 10.15 17.65 9.50
C GLY A 226 9.13 16.61 9.92
N GLU A 227 8.57 15.83 9.00
CA GLU A 227 7.68 14.73 9.34
C GLU A 227 8.47 13.43 9.60
N GLY A 228 8.04 12.71 10.65
CA GLY A 228 8.60 11.41 11.02
C GLY A 228 7.80 10.24 10.44
N HIS A 229 7.82 9.09 11.16
CA HIS A 229 7.06 7.88 10.79
C HIS A 229 5.56 8.07 11.01
N GLY A 230 4.96 8.84 10.11
CA GLY A 230 3.56 9.30 10.16
C GLY A 230 3.47 10.82 10.18
N PHE A 231 2.67 11.37 9.27
CA PHE A 231 2.51 12.81 9.13
C PHE A 231 1.63 13.38 10.25
N ARG A 232 2.05 14.48 10.85
CA ARG A 232 1.38 15.13 11.99
C ARG A 232 0.90 16.53 11.66
N SER A 233 1.59 17.24 10.79
CA SER A 233 1.16 18.55 10.31
C SER A 233 -0.14 18.43 9.53
N ALA A 234 -1.18 19.18 9.92
CA ALA A 234 -2.46 19.19 9.20
C ALA A 234 -2.28 19.60 7.74
N GLN A 235 -1.33 20.48 7.45
CA GLN A 235 -1.00 20.91 6.09
C GLN A 235 -0.43 19.76 5.28
N ASN A 236 0.51 18.98 5.84
CA ASN A 236 1.15 17.85 5.17
C ASN A 236 0.18 16.68 4.98
N ILE A 237 -0.70 16.41 5.98
CA ILE A 237 -1.77 15.42 5.86
C ILE A 237 -2.72 15.78 4.72
N LYS A 238 -3.15 17.05 4.65
CA LYS A 238 -4.03 17.55 3.58
C LYS A 238 -3.33 17.43 2.22
N ASP A 239 -2.09 17.86 2.14
CA ASP A 239 -1.32 17.82 0.91
C ASP A 239 -1.09 16.37 0.43
N ALA A 240 -0.79 15.44 1.33
CA ALA A 240 -0.64 14.02 1.00
C ALA A 240 -1.93 13.43 0.41
N LEU A 241 -3.10 13.75 0.99
CA LEU A 241 -4.40 13.31 0.46
C LEU A 241 -4.69 13.89 -0.93
N LEU A 242 -4.40 15.18 -1.13
CA LEU A 242 -4.59 15.83 -2.43
C LEU A 242 -3.62 15.29 -3.48
N SER A 243 -2.38 15.02 -3.10
CA SER A 243 -1.36 14.43 -3.96
C SER A 243 -1.77 13.02 -4.41
N GLU A 244 -2.24 12.20 -3.48
CA GLU A 244 -2.70 10.85 -3.78
C GLU A 244 -3.94 10.86 -4.70
N LEU A 245 -4.93 11.73 -4.44
CA LEU A 245 -6.10 11.88 -5.30
C LEU A 245 -5.70 12.35 -6.71
N SER A 246 -4.85 13.36 -6.78
CA SER A 246 -4.33 13.90 -8.05
C SER A 246 -3.57 12.82 -8.82
N PHE A 247 -2.74 12.02 -8.14
CA PHE A 247 -2.00 10.92 -8.74
C PHE A 247 -2.94 9.90 -9.38
N TYR A 248 -3.93 9.37 -8.65
CA TYR A 248 -4.86 8.38 -9.20
C TYR A 248 -5.67 8.94 -10.36
N ARG A 249 -6.14 10.19 -10.27
CA ARG A 249 -6.87 10.84 -11.37
C ARG A 249 -6.02 10.98 -12.62
N THR A 250 -4.77 11.36 -12.45
CA THR A 250 -3.83 11.53 -13.58
C THR A 250 -3.55 10.19 -14.26
N VAL A 251 -3.16 9.17 -13.51
CA VAL A 251 -2.78 7.86 -14.09
C VAL A 251 -3.97 7.11 -14.70
N TRP A 252 -5.20 7.38 -14.25
CA TRP A 252 -6.41 6.78 -14.82
C TRP A 252 -7.15 7.68 -15.80
N GLY A 253 -6.65 8.86 -16.10
CA GLY A 253 -7.28 9.80 -17.04
C GLY A 253 -8.65 10.30 -16.57
N ILE A 254 -8.87 10.36 -15.24
CA ILE A 254 -10.13 10.89 -14.68
C ILE A 254 -10.09 12.42 -14.74
N ALA A 255 -11.00 12.99 -15.53
CA ALA A 255 -11.11 14.44 -15.69
C ALA A 255 -11.36 15.14 -14.35
N THR A 256 -10.71 16.27 -14.14
CA THR A 256 -10.84 17.06 -12.91
C THR A 256 -10.43 18.51 -13.15
N ASP A 257 -11.13 19.45 -12.49
CA ASP A 257 -10.72 20.84 -12.39
C ASP A 257 -9.73 21.08 -11.23
N THR A 258 -9.39 20.01 -10.49
CA THR A 258 -8.44 20.11 -9.36
C THR A 258 -7.00 20.21 -9.91
N PRO A 259 -6.19 21.14 -9.42
CA PRO A 259 -4.78 21.25 -9.82
C PRO A 259 -4.01 19.93 -9.60
N ILE A 260 -3.02 19.67 -10.45
CA ILE A 260 -2.08 18.57 -10.26
C ILE A 260 -1.20 18.91 -9.04
N HIS A 261 -1.19 18.02 -8.06
CA HIS A 261 -0.45 18.19 -6.80
C HIS A 261 0.89 17.42 -6.75
N VAL A 262 1.14 16.59 -7.76
CA VAL A 262 2.35 15.76 -7.82
C VAL A 262 2.81 15.60 -9.25
N GLU A 263 4.11 15.76 -9.47
CA GLU A 263 4.77 15.47 -10.73
C GLU A 263 5.13 13.99 -10.79
N ILE A 264 4.82 13.34 -11.93
CA ILE A 264 5.05 11.92 -12.15
C ILE A 264 6.11 11.78 -13.24
N ALA A 265 7.26 11.25 -12.89
CA ALA A 265 8.31 10.95 -13.88
C ALA A 265 7.87 9.77 -14.76
N ASN A 266 8.25 9.80 -16.04
CA ASN A 266 8.02 8.75 -17.02
C ASN A 266 6.54 8.40 -17.30
N LEU A 267 5.60 9.33 -17.02
CA LEU A 267 4.18 9.15 -17.33
C LEU A 267 3.90 9.51 -18.78
#